data_28d9771373e9e15c43d23ff3b1b1ffbf
#
_entry.id   28d9771373e9e15c43d23ff3b1b1ffbf
#
_cell.length_a   1.000
_cell.length_b   1.000
_cell.length_c   1.000
_cell.angle_alpha   90.00
_cell.angle_beta   90.00
_cell.angle_gamma   90.00
#
_symmetry.space_group_name_H-M   'P 1'
#
loop_
_entity.id
_entity.type
_entity.pdbx_description
1 polymer ?
#
loop_
_entity_poly.entity_id
_entity_poly.type
_entity_poly.pdbx_seq_one_letter_code
_entity_poly.pdbx_strand_id
1 'polypeptide(L)'
;AFQHRKVKADCSILLVESSRPIYSDYLLPLGNLRDLPSRSKHADIIVVTKIRGDLDYSLRRRWRNDLKLPESFPLHFSKISYLKPLPIFPQDCDMRYAYAKNGVLFSGIANDQQIKMELGWRYTINESMKFSDHHNFTKSDLKSIAKMAKQYPAAIVLTTEKDAQRLQQREDLPSVLKERLFYIPIISEIIPVDISTRVIEEEMGELGMNQLKESILKLIKTEKENF
;
A
#
# COMPACT_ATOMS: atom_id res chain seq x y z
N ALA A 1 10.15 -13.78 7.38
CA ALA A 1 11.44 -14.31 6.88
C ALA A 1 12.64 -13.82 7.70
N PHE A 2 12.61 -12.62 8.25
CA PHE A 2 13.71 -12.03 9.04
C PHE A 2 14.15 -12.88 10.24
N GLN A 3 13.27 -13.73 10.77
CA GLN A 3 13.55 -14.65 11.89
C GLN A 3 13.96 -16.05 11.44
N HIS A 4 14.10 -16.32 10.15
CA HIS A 4 14.36 -17.66 9.63
C HIS A 4 15.83 -18.03 9.77
N ARG A 5 16.16 -18.86 10.76
CA ARG A 5 17.55 -19.22 11.13
C ARG A 5 18.25 -20.17 10.15
N LYS A 6 17.50 -20.85 9.27
CA LYS A 6 18.05 -21.85 8.34
C LYS A 6 18.48 -21.26 6.99
N VAL A 7 18.21 -20.01 6.73
CA VAL A 7 18.56 -19.33 5.48
C VAL A 7 19.50 -18.18 5.82
N LYS A 8 20.68 -18.18 5.24
CA LYS A 8 21.59 -17.03 5.24
C LYS A 8 21.18 -16.18 4.03
N ALA A 9 20.72 -14.97 4.27
CA ALA A 9 20.38 -14.02 3.22
C ALA A 9 21.63 -13.18 2.88
N ASP A 10 21.85 -12.91 1.59
CA ASP A 10 22.92 -12.00 1.13
C ASP A 10 22.58 -10.53 1.47
N CYS A 11 21.29 -10.20 1.56
CA CYS A 11 20.82 -8.89 1.96
C CYS A 11 19.48 -9.01 2.69
N SER A 12 19.38 -8.39 3.86
CA SER A 12 18.17 -8.37 4.71
C SER A 12 17.52 -7.01 4.70
N ILE A 13 16.33 -6.90 4.13
CA ILE A 13 15.55 -5.66 4.09
C ILE A 13 14.43 -5.74 5.13
N LEU A 14 14.43 -4.82 6.09
CA LEU A 14 13.38 -4.68 7.09
C LEU A 14 12.38 -3.62 6.66
N LEU A 15 11.10 -4.01 6.56
CA LEU A 15 10.00 -3.08 6.31
C LEU A 15 9.37 -2.65 7.63
N VAL A 16 9.26 -1.35 7.85
CA VAL A 16 8.64 -0.73 9.03
C VAL A 16 7.47 0.12 8.58
N GLU A 17 6.26 -0.20 9.01
CA GLU A 17 5.10 0.63 8.67
C GLU A 17 5.12 1.93 9.47
N SER A 18 4.94 3.08 8.80
CA SER A 18 5.03 4.40 9.43
C SER A 18 3.99 4.64 10.53
N SER A 19 2.82 4.01 10.43
CA SER A 19 1.76 4.08 11.45
C SER A 19 1.97 3.15 12.65
N ARG A 20 2.97 2.24 12.56
CA ARG A 20 3.32 1.27 13.61
C ARG A 20 4.84 1.17 13.77
N PRO A 21 5.49 2.22 14.28
CA PRO A 21 6.93 2.20 14.46
C PRO A 21 7.35 1.12 15.45
N ILE A 22 8.39 0.36 15.12
CA ILE A 22 8.86 -0.75 15.96
C ILE A 22 9.38 -0.30 17.32
N TYR A 23 9.78 0.96 17.46
CA TYR A 23 10.26 1.54 18.71
C TYR A 23 9.16 1.97 19.68
N SER A 24 7.90 2.02 19.21
CA SER A 24 6.71 2.39 20.01
C SER A 24 5.74 1.24 20.25
N ASP A 25 6.09 0.02 19.83
CA ASP A 25 5.26 -1.18 20.00
C ASP A 25 5.93 -2.17 20.97
N TYR A 26 5.16 -3.08 21.53
CA TYR A 26 5.59 -4.08 22.49
C TYR A 26 5.57 -5.49 21.89
N LEU A 27 6.31 -6.40 22.53
CA LEU A 27 6.28 -7.82 22.17
C LEU A 27 4.91 -8.44 22.48
N LEU A 28 4.53 -9.45 21.70
CA LEU A 28 3.39 -10.30 22.01
C LEU A 28 3.53 -10.87 23.45
N PRO A 29 2.43 -10.95 24.22
CA PRO A 29 1.05 -10.62 23.87
C PRO A 29 0.65 -9.15 24.13
N LEU A 30 1.54 -8.30 24.66
CA LEU A 30 1.25 -6.92 25.06
C LEU A 30 1.20 -5.96 23.85
N GLY A 31 1.80 -6.34 22.73
CA GLY A 31 1.82 -5.59 21.48
C GLY A 31 1.83 -6.54 20.29
N ASN A 32 2.29 -6.05 19.13
CA ASN A 32 2.26 -6.80 17.87
C ASN A 32 3.65 -7.30 17.43
N LEU A 33 4.70 -6.93 18.15
CA LEU A 33 6.06 -7.33 17.78
C LEU A 33 6.28 -8.81 18.09
N ARG A 34 6.84 -9.52 17.11
CA ARG A 34 7.25 -10.92 17.25
C ARG A 34 8.70 -11.07 17.69
N ASP A 35 9.47 -9.98 17.69
CA ASP A 35 10.88 -9.93 18.07
C ASP A 35 11.24 -8.56 18.63
N LEU A 36 12.38 -8.48 19.32
CA LEU A 36 12.84 -7.25 19.95
C LEU A 36 13.12 -6.14 18.92
N PRO A 37 12.77 -4.88 19.19
CA PRO A 37 13.11 -3.75 18.32
C PRO A 37 14.62 -3.65 18.01
N SER A 38 15.48 -4.06 18.94
CA SER A 38 16.93 -4.07 18.76
C SER A 38 17.42 -5.00 17.64
N ARG A 39 16.60 -5.98 17.23
CA ARG A 39 16.90 -6.87 16.10
C ARG A 39 16.88 -6.15 14.74
N SER A 40 16.29 -4.96 14.66
CA SER A 40 16.38 -4.10 13.47
C SER A 40 17.81 -3.78 13.05
N LYS A 41 18.75 -3.79 13.99
CA LYS A 41 20.19 -3.60 13.74
C LYS A 41 20.85 -4.71 12.90
N HIS A 42 20.16 -5.86 12.75
CA HIS A 42 20.62 -6.95 11.88
C HIS A 42 20.09 -6.85 10.46
N ALA A 43 19.28 -5.83 10.16
CA ALA A 43 18.92 -5.51 8.79
C ALA A 43 20.08 -4.78 8.11
N ASP A 44 20.25 -5.02 6.81
CA ASP A 44 21.20 -4.30 5.98
C ASP A 44 20.58 -3.01 5.45
N ILE A 45 19.28 -3.03 5.23
CA ILE A 45 18.48 -1.89 4.77
C ILE A 45 17.19 -1.82 5.58
N ILE A 46 16.75 -0.61 5.91
CA ILE A 46 15.41 -0.36 6.45
C ILE A 46 14.62 0.49 5.47
N VAL A 47 13.37 0.08 5.20
CA VAL A 47 12.42 0.86 4.41
C VAL A 47 11.22 1.20 5.29
N VAL A 48 11.03 2.48 5.59
CA VAL A 48 9.81 2.96 6.26
C VAL A 48 8.71 3.09 5.23
N THR A 49 7.67 2.28 5.36
CA THR A 49 6.61 2.16 4.37
C THR A 49 5.37 2.96 4.73
N LYS A 50 4.54 3.25 3.71
CA LYS A 50 3.26 3.95 3.85
C LYS A 50 3.40 5.32 4.50
N ILE A 51 4.45 6.07 4.14
CA ILE A 51 4.59 7.47 4.53
C ILE A 51 3.39 8.25 4.00
N ARG A 52 2.85 9.12 4.84
CA ARG A 52 1.73 10.02 4.51
C ARG A 52 2.21 11.46 4.48
N GLY A 53 1.74 12.22 3.51
CA GLY A 53 2.15 13.62 3.34
C GLY A 53 3.61 13.76 2.91
N ASP A 54 4.14 14.95 3.12
CA ASP A 54 5.49 15.29 2.71
C ASP A 54 6.54 14.69 3.65
N LEU A 55 7.56 14.12 3.07
CA LEU A 55 8.72 13.58 3.77
C LEU A 55 9.86 14.60 3.73
N ASP A 56 9.84 15.54 4.65
CA ASP A 56 10.89 16.54 4.79
C ASP A 56 12.14 15.99 5.48
N TYR A 57 13.19 16.82 5.52
CA TYR A 57 14.46 16.47 6.19
C TYR A 57 14.28 16.18 7.68
N SER A 58 13.39 16.93 8.36
CA SER A 58 13.16 16.79 9.79
C SER A 58 12.55 15.43 10.14
N LEU A 59 11.57 14.99 9.36
CA LEU A 59 10.91 13.69 9.51
C LEU A 59 11.88 12.53 9.21
N ARG A 60 12.73 12.65 8.17
CA ARG A 60 13.79 11.68 7.86
C ARG A 60 14.76 11.54 9.01
N ARG A 61 15.24 12.65 9.56
CA ARG A 61 16.17 12.70 10.69
C ARG A 61 15.56 12.12 11.96
N ARG A 62 14.27 12.42 12.21
CA ARG A 62 13.51 11.85 13.33
C ARG A 62 13.47 10.33 13.25
N TRP A 63 13.09 9.77 12.10
CA TRP A 63 13.07 8.31 11.90
C TRP A 63 14.42 7.67 12.16
N ARG A 64 15.51 8.29 11.67
CA ARG A 64 16.87 7.82 11.89
C ARG A 64 17.22 7.80 13.38
N ASN A 65 16.91 8.86 14.10
CA ASN A 65 17.17 8.99 15.54
C ASN A 65 16.35 7.98 16.36
N ASP A 66 15.05 7.85 16.08
CA ASP A 66 14.14 6.96 16.80
C ASP A 66 14.51 5.49 16.61
N LEU A 67 14.99 5.12 15.42
CA LEU A 67 15.53 3.79 15.11
C LEU A 67 16.99 3.61 15.58
N LYS A 68 17.64 4.67 16.10
CA LYS A 68 19.03 4.70 16.56
C LYS A 68 20.02 4.23 15.49
N LEU A 69 19.84 4.70 14.25
CA LEU A 69 20.65 4.33 13.10
C LEU A 69 21.78 5.35 12.87
N PRO A 70 23.00 4.91 12.53
CA PRO A 70 24.07 5.81 12.13
C PRO A 70 23.73 6.51 10.79
N GLU A 71 24.37 7.64 10.50
CA GLU A 71 24.12 8.40 9.27
C GLU A 71 24.40 7.58 8.00
N SER A 72 25.38 6.70 8.04
CA SER A 72 25.76 5.83 6.93
C SER A 72 24.79 4.67 6.68
N PHE A 73 23.83 4.41 7.58
CA PHE A 73 22.92 3.27 7.44
C PHE A 73 21.90 3.52 6.32
N PRO A 74 21.68 2.57 5.41
CA PRO A 74 20.70 2.70 4.33
C PRO A 74 19.27 2.73 4.89
N LEU A 75 18.67 3.92 4.92
CA LEU A 75 17.30 4.16 5.35
C LEU A 75 16.50 4.77 4.20
N HIS A 76 15.54 4.03 3.70
CA HIS A 76 14.65 4.46 2.63
C HIS A 76 13.21 4.63 3.13
N PHE A 77 12.41 5.32 2.33
CA PHE A 77 11.02 5.61 2.63
C PHE A 77 10.16 5.30 1.42
N SER A 78 8.95 4.81 1.64
CA SER A 78 8.00 4.60 0.56
C SER A 78 6.62 5.13 0.89
N LYS A 79 5.91 5.57 -0.13
CA LYS A 79 4.51 5.96 -0.09
C LYS A 79 3.66 4.99 -0.91
N ILE A 80 2.36 5.01 -0.66
CA ILE A 80 1.38 4.34 -1.53
C ILE A 80 0.72 5.40 -2.39
N SER A 81 0.77 5.21 -3.70
CA SER A 81 0.06 6.03 -4.68
C SER A 81 -1.14 5.26 -5.23
N TYR A 82 -2.28 5.94 -5.30
CA TYR A 82 -3.53 5.39 -5.79
C TYR A 82 -3.74 5.85 -7.24
N LEU A 83 -3.82 4.89 -8.15
CA LEU A 83 -3.99 5.16 -9.57
C LEU A 83 -5.45 5.42 -9.94
N LYS A 84 -5.70 5.68 -11.22
CA LYS A 84 -7.07 5.78 -11.75
C LYS A 84 -7.77 4.43 -11.63
N PRO A 85 -9.05 4.39 -11.22
CA PRO A 85 -9.81 3.17 -11.15
C PRO A 85 -9.87 2.45 -12.50
N LEU A 86 -9.76 1.13 -12.46
CA LEU A 86 -9.85 0.25 -13.61
C LEU A 86 -11.05 -0.70 -13.46
N PRO A 87 -11.75 -1.02 -14.55
CA PRO A 87 -12.88 -1.96 -14.50
C PRO A 87 -12.39 -3.36 -14.15
N ILE A 88 -13.13 -4.07 -13.27
CA ILE A 88 -12.84 -5.47 -12.96
C ILE A 88 -13.25 -6.37 -14.13
N PHE A 89 -14.33 -6.02 -14.82
CA PHE A 89 -14.89 -6.74 -15.97
C PHE A 89 -14.90 -5.84 -17.21
N PRO A 90 -13.76 -5.66 -17.90
CA PRO A 90 -13.66 -4.69 -19.00
C PRO A 90 -14.65 -4.94 -20.15
N GLN A 91 -15.03 -6.22 -20.39
CA GLN A 91 -15.94 -6.60 -21.48
C GLN A 91 -17.41 -6.29 -21.16
N ASP A 92 -17.78 -6.31 -19.88
CA ASP A 92 -19.15 -6.06 -19.41
C ASP A 92 -19.33 -4.62 -18.92
N CYS A 93 -18.24 -3.85 -18.82
CA CYS A 93 -18.21 -2.55 -18.17
C CYS A 93 -18.79 -1.44 -19.07
N ASP A 94 -19.67 -0.63 -18.51
CA ASP A 94 -20.05 0.64 -19.11
C ASP A 94 -19.04 1.73 -18.73
N MET A 95 -18.17 2.08 -19.66
CA MET A 95 -17.09 3.05 -19.45
C MET A 95 -17.57 4.46 -19.10
N ARG A 96 -18.85 4.78 -19.22
CA ARG A 96 -19.41 6.05 -18.72
C ARG A 96 -19.20 6.22 -17.23
N TYR A 97 -19.19 5.12 -16.45
CA TYR A 97 -18.92 5.16 -15.01
C TYR A 97 -17.49 5.56 -14.67
N ALA A 98 -16.51 5.41 -15.56
CA ALA A 98 -15.14 5.87 -15.35
C ALA A 98 -15.07 7.41 -15.22
N TYR A 99 -16.06 8.14 -15.72
CA TYR A 99 -16.17 9.60 -15.64
C TYR A 99 -17.16 10.07 -14.57
N ALA A 100 -17.72 9.16 -13.79
CA ALA A 100 -18.64 9.50 -12.71
C ALA A 100 -17.92 10.35 -11.65
N LYS A 101 -18.64 11.34 -11.11
CA LYS A 101 -18.16 12.14 -9.96
C LYS A 101 -18.63 11.57 -8.62
N ASN A 102 -19.68 10.75 -8.65
CA ASN A 102 -20.24 10.07 -7.50
C ASN A 102 -19.75 8.63 -7.43
N GLY A 103 -19.48 8.14 -6.24
CA GLY A 103 -19.03 6.79 -6.01
C GLY A 103 -19.69 6.14 -4.81
N VAL A 104 -19.78 4.83 -4.84
CA VAL A 104 -20.02 3.99 -3.66
C VAL A 104 -18.83 3.08 -3.47
N LEU A 105 -18.40 2.89 -2.23
CA LEU A 105 -17.20 2.13 -1.91
C LEU A 105 -17.56 0.89 -1.09
N PHE A 106 -16.97 -0.25 -1.40
CA PHE A 106 -16.90 -1.35 -0.45
C PHE A 106 -15.48 -1.89 -0.34
N SER A 107 -15.12 -2.39 0.85
CA SER A 107 -13.77 -2.87 1.10
C SER A 107 -13.73 -3.95 2.18
N GLY A 108 -12.94 -5.01 1.93
CA GLY A 108 -12.60 -6.08 2.87
C GLY A 108 -11.13 -6.00 3.29
N ILE A 109 -10.68 -4.82 3.72
CA ILE A 109 -9.33 -4.57 4.24
C ILE A 109 -9.39 -4.02 5.67
N ALA A 110 -8.35 -4.28 6.46
CA ALA A 110 -8.29 -3.90 7.87
C ALA A 110 -8.47 -2.39 8.09
N ASN A 111 -7.84 -1.55 7.25
CA ASN A 111 -7.93 -0.10 7.34
C ASN A 111 -8.22 0.52 5.96
N ASP A 112 -9.43 1.04 5.80
CA ASP A 112 -9.93 1.69 4.58
C ASP A 112 -9.94 3.23 4.67
N GLN A 113 -9.45 3.81 5.76
CA GLN A 113 -9.44 5.27 5.92
C GLN A 113 -8.61 5.98 4.87
N GLN A 114 -7.43 5.41 4.54
CA GLN A 114 -6.54 6.03 3.57
C GLN A 114 -7.16 6.05 2.17
N ILE A 115 -7.76 4.93 1.73
CA ILE A 115 -8.45 4.89 0.44
C ILE A 115 -9.66 5.83 0.41
N LYS A 116 -10.41 5.95 1.50
CA LYS A 116 -11.53 6.91 1.60
C LYS A 116 -11.07 8.36 1.49
N MET A 117 -9.98 8.72 2.15
CA MET A 117 -9.40 10.06 2.03
C MET A 117 -8.96 10.35 0.60
N GLU A 118 -8.24 9.43 -0.02
CA GLU A 118 -7.75 9.56 -1.40
C GLU A 118 -8.89 9.67 -2.41
N LEU A 119 -9.92 8.83 -2.24
CA LEU A 119 -11.10 8.89 -3.09
C LEU A 119 -11.91 10.17 -2.92
N GLY A 120 -11.94 10.73 -1.71
CA GLY A 120 -12.64 11.97 -1.40
C GLY A 120 -12.16 13.19 -2.22
N TRP A 121 -10.93 13.16 -2.72
CA TRP A 121 -10.40 14.18 -3.64
C TRP A 121 -10.94 14.04 -5.08
N ARG A 122 -11.35 12.83 -5.46
CA ARG A 122 -11.76 12.50 -6.85
C ARG A 122 -13.27 12.29 -6.99
N TYR A 123 -13.90 11.78 -5.93
CA TYR A 123 -15.30 11.36 -5.94
C TYR A 123 -16.05 11.88 -4.72
N THR A 124 -17.33 12.18 -4.89
CA THR A 124 -18.27 12.27 -3.78
C THR A 124 -18.69 10.84 -3.42
N ILE A 125 -18.17 10.28 -2.32
CA ILE A 125 -18.54 8.95 -1.85
C ILE A 125 -19.89 9.03 -1.14
N ASN A 126 -20.95 8.58 -1.80
CA ASN A 126 -22.33 8.63 -1.30
C ASN A 126 -22.55 7.64 -0.17
N GLU A 127 -22.01 6.42 -0.31
CA GLU A 127 -22.14 5.36 0.69
C GLU A 127 -20.92 4.46 0.69
N SER A 128 -20.59 3.88 1.86
CA SER A 128 -19.49 2.94 1.98
C SER A 128 -19.88 1.73 2.83
N MET A 129 -19.49 0.53 2.37
CA MET A 129 -19.71 -0.73 3.07
C MET A 129 -18.37 -1.37 3.42
N LYS A 130 -18.13 -1.61 4.71
CA LYS A 130 -16.90 -2.22 5.21
C LYS A 130 -17.15 -3.67 5.60
N PHE A 131 -16.28 -4.55 5.12
CA PHE A 131 -16.22 -5.96 5.50
C PHE A 131 -14.99 -6.24 6.38
N SER A 132 -14.92 -7.42 6.97
CA SER A 132 -13.74 -7.86 7.71
C SER A 132 -12.52 -7.98 6.79
N ASP A 133 -11.31 -7.91 7.37
CA ASP A 133 -10.11 -8.16 6.58
C ASP A 133 -10.10 -9.58 6.01
N HIS A 134 -9.64 -9.73 4.79
CA HIS A 134 -9.64 -10.99 4.05
C HIS A 134 -11.04 -11.61 3.81
N HIS A 135 -12.09 -10.78 3.78
CA HIS A 135 -13.47 -11.23 3.62
C HIS A 135 -13.70 -12.05 2.35
N ASN A 136 -14.36 -13.19 2.50
CA ASN A 136 -14.86 -13.97 1.37
C ASN A 136 -16.30 -13.54 1.08
N PHE A 137 -16.48 -12.76 0.02
CA PHE A 137 -17.80 -12.23 -0.34
C PHE A 137 -18.81 -13.34 -0.61
N THR A 138 -19.91 -13.35 0.14
CA THR A 138 -21.01 -14.29 -0.02
C THR A 138 -21.99 -13.78 -1.08
N LYS A 139 -22.93 -14.65 -1.52
CA LYS A 139 -24.05 -14.22 -2.39
C LYS A 139 -24.90 -13.12 -1.73
N SER A 140 -25.04 -13.16 -0.40
CA SER A 140 -25.77 -12.13 0.36
C SER A 140 -25.05 -10.80 0.32
N ASP A 141 -23.71 -10.80 0.45
CA ASP A 141 -22.90 -9.60 0.38
C ASP A 141 -23.01 -8.95 -1.00
N LEU A 142 -22.90 -9.76 -2.06
CA LEU A 142 -23.04 -9.27 -3.44
C LEU A 142 -24.43 -8.66 -3.70
N LYS A 143 -25.49 -9.25 -3.13
CA LYS A 143 -26.84 -8.66 -3.19
C LYS A 143 -26.91 -7.32 -2.45
N SER A 144 -26.26 -7.21 -1.29
CA SER A 144 -26.22 -5.98 -0.51
C SER A 144 -25.45 -4.88 -1.23
N ILE A 145 -24.27 -5.21 -1.81
CA ILE A 145 -23.49 -4.30 -2.64
C ILE A 145 -24.29 -3.87 -3.88
N ALA A 146 -24.97 -4.80 -4.55
CA ALA A 146 -25.82 -4.49 -5.70
C ALA A 146 -27.01 -3.60 -5.32
N LYS A 147 -27.60 -3.79 -4.14
CA LYS A 147 -28.67 -2.92 -3.62
C LYS A 147 -28.15 -1.51 -3.39
N MET A 148 -27.00 -1.34 -2.72
CA MET A 148 -26.33 -0.05 -2.54
C MET A 148 -26.06 0.60 -3.90
N ALA A 149 -25.51 -0.15 -4.84
CA ALA A 149 -25.26 0.34 -6.19
C ALA A 149 -26.51 0.83 -6.91
N LYS A 150 -27.67 0.17 -6.77
CA LYS A 150 -28.95 0.58 -7.37
C LYS A 150 -29.53 1.86 -6.74
N GLN A 151 -29.25 2.13 -5.48
CA GLN A 151 -29.67 3.38 -4.80
C GLN A 151 -29.00 4.60 -5.41
N TYR A 152 -27.79 4.42 -5.98
CA TYR A 152 -27.01 5.49 -6.60
C TYR A 152 -26.71 5.15 -8.07
N PRO A 153 -27.70 5.26 -8.98
CA PRO A 153 -27.60 4.76 -10.35
C PRO A 153 -26.52 5.44 -11.20
N ALA A 154 -26.13 6.68 -10.86
CA ALA A 154 -25.07 7.43 -11.54
C ALA A 154 -23.67 7.24 -10.90
N ALA A 155 -23.57 6.47 -9.80
CA ALA A 155 -22.31 6.30 -9.09
C ALA A 155 -21.49 5.14 -9.65
N ILE A 156 -20.17 5.33 -9.74
CA ILE A 156 -19.20 4.25 -9.91
C ILE A 156 -19.17 3.39 -8.64
N VAL A 157 -19.04 2.08 -8.80
CA VAL A 157 -18.83 1.16 -7.66
C VAL A 157 -17.35 0.89 -7.54
N LEU A 158 -16.78 1.24 -6.39
CA LEU A 158 -15.35 1.19 -6.15
C LEU A 158 -14.99 0.12 -5.11
N THR A 159 -13.87 -0.55 -5.32
CA THR A 159 -13.31 -1.48 -4.36
C THR A 159 -11.77 -1.46 -4.39
N THR A 160 -11.13 -2.22 -3.50
CA THR A 160 -9.67 -2.35 -3.47
C THR A 160 -9.20 -3.36 -4.52
N GLU A 161 -7.94 -3.26 -4.94
CA GLU A 161 -7.31 -4.23 -5.84
C GLU A 161 -7.33 -5.65 -5.25
N LYS A 162 -7.11 -5.77 -3.95
CA LYS A 162 -7.15 -7.05 -3.21
C LYS A 162 -8.53 -7.70 -3.25
N ASP A 163 -9.59 -6.91 -3.13
CA ASP A 163 -10.96 -7.42 -3.20
C ASP A 163 -11.35 -7.73 -4.65
N ALA A 164 -10.88 -6.93 -5.60
CA ALA A 164 -11.10 -7.19 -7.03
C ALA A 164 -10.60 -8.56 -7.47
N GLN A 165 -9.40 -8.97 -7.04
CA GLN A 165 -8.84 -10.29 -7.34
C GLN A 165 -9.74 -11.44 -6.87
N ARG A 166 -10.44 -11.25 -5.73
CA ARG A 166 -11.38 -12.26 -5.20
C ARG A 166 -12.70 -12.29 -5.97
N LEU A 167 -13.11 -11.15 -6.54
CA LEU A 167 -14.36 -11.02 -7.29
C LEU A 167 -14.20 -11.41 -8.75
N GLN A 168 -13.04 -11.25 -9.33
CA GLN A 168 -12.76 -11.47 -10.75
C GLN A 168 -13.08 -12.90 -11.23
N GLN A 169 -12.92 -13.88 -10.34
CA GLN A 169 -13.18 -15.30 -10.65
C GLN A 169 -14.62 -15.73 -10.38
N ARG A 170 -15.50 -14.81 -9.97
CA ARG A 170 -16.87 -15.14 -9.59
C ARG A 170 -17.84 -14.99 -10.76
N GLU A 171 -18.55 -16.05 -11.05
CA GLU A 171 -19.59 -16.07 -12.11
C GLU A 171 -20.94 -15.53 -11.61
N ASP A 172 -21.18 -15.57 -10.29
CA ASP A 172 -22.46 -15.22 -9.66
C ASP A 172 -22.63 -13.72 -9.33
N LEU A 173 -21.80 -12.84 -9.93
CA LEU A 173 -21.97 -11.41 -9.76
C LEU A 173 -23.22 -10.90 -10.50
N PRO A 174 -24.04 -10.06 -9.83
CA PRO A 174 -25.14 -9.35 -10.48
C PRO A 174 -24.65 -8.48 -11.65
N SER A 175 -25.40 -8.45 -12.78
CA SER A 175 -25.02 -7.67 -13.97
C SER A 175 -24.78 -6.19 -13.66
N VAL A 176 -25.60 -5.60 -12.79
CA VAL A 176 -25.43 -4.22 -12.32
C VAL A 176 -24.08 -3.95 -11.70
N LEU A 177 -23.40 -4.95 -11.12
CA LEU A 177 -22.04 -4.82 -10.62
C LEU A 177 -21.02 -4.98 -11.73
N LYS A 178 -21.17 -5.96 -12.63
CA LYS A 178 -20.25 -6.15 -13.76
C LYS A 178 -20.12 -4.89 -14.61
N GLU A 179 -21.22 -4.17 -14.82
CA GLU A 179 -21.28 -2.96 -15.64
C GLU A 179 -20.50 -1.78 -15.07
N ARG A 180 -20.35 -1.67 -13.74
CA ARG A 180 -19.80 -0.45 -13.09
C ARG A 180 -18.90 -0.68 -11.89
N LEU A 181 -18.37 -1.90 -11.75
CA LEU A 181 -17.45 -2.24 -10.69
C LEU A 181 -16.01 -2.01 -11.13
N PHE A 182 -15.35 -1.11 -10.41
CA PHE A 182 -13.98 -0.71 -10.64
C PHE A 182 -13.14 -0.97 -9.38
N TYR A 183 -11.90 -1.31 -9.56
CA TYR A 183 -10.93 -1.34 -8.47
C TYR A 183 -9.93 -0.20 -8.59
N ILE A 184 -9.32 0.14 -7.49
CA ILE A 184 -8.31 1.19 -7.40
C ILE A 184 -6.95 0.51 -7.30
N PRO A 185 -6.15 0.53 -8.38
CA PRO A 185 -4.80 0.01 -8.34
C PRO A 185 -3.93 0.85 -7.39
N ILE A 186 -3.01 0.20 -6.71
CA ILE A 186 -2.04 0.85 -5.85
C ILE A 186 -0.62 0.50 -6.29
N ILE A 187 0.28 1.48 -6.20
CA ILE A 187 1.71 1.26 -6.36
C ILE A 187 2.44 1.71 -5.11
N SER A 188 3.53 1.03 -4.79
CA SER A 188 4.45 1.44 -3.74
C SER A 188 5.65 2.10 -4.39
N GLU A 189 5.85 3.38 -4.10
CA GLU A 189 6.93 4.19 -4.64
C GLU A 189 7.97 4.49 -3.57
N ILE A 190 9.25 4.29 -3.90
CA ILE A 190 10.35 4.72 -3.03
C ILE A 190 10.53 6.23 -3.20
N ILE A 191 10.50 6.95 -2.07
CA ILE A 191 10.67 8.41 -2.05
C ILE A 191 12.17 8.72 -2.15
N PRO A 192 12.63 9.50 -3.14
CA PRO A 192 14.04 9.86 -3.29
C PRO A 192 14.62 10.57 -2.06
N VAL A 193 15.89 10.38 -1.81
CA VAL A 193 16.57 10.98 -0.65
C VAL A 193 16.86 12.47 -0.87
N ASP A 194 17.10 12.87 -2.12
CA ASP A 194 17.46 14.25 -2.47
C ASP A 194 16.42 14.83 -3.43
N ILE A 195 15.77 15.93 -3.01
CA ILE A 195 14.73 16.63 -3.79
C ILE A 195 15.28 17.98 -4.32
N SER A 196 16.59 18.12 -4.48
CA SER A 196 17.20 19.36 -4.96
C SER A 196 16.88 19.66 -6.43
N THR A 197 16.28 18.71 -7.13
CA THR A 197 15.83 18.89 -8.52
C THR A 197 14.30 18.75 -8.59
N ARG A 198 13.62 19.67 -9.25
CA ARG A 198 12.19 19.55 -9.62
C ARG A 198 12.03 18.41 -10.62
N VAL A 199 11.92 17.21 -10.11
CA VAL A 199 11.68 15.99 -10.90
C VAL A 199 10.16 15.81 -11.00
N ILE A 200 9.66 15.50 -12.19
CA ILE A 200 8.25 15.18 -12.44
C ILE A 200 7.87 13.93 -11.63
N GLU A 201 6.63 13.83 -11.14
CA GLU A 201 6.19 12.76 -10.23
C GLU A 201 6.50 11.32 -10.72
N GLU A 202 6.45 11.08 -12.04
CA GLU A 202 6.79 9.79 -12.63
C GLU A 202 8.28 9.43 -12.48
N GLU A 203 9.17 10.43 -12.64
CA GLU A 203 10.61 10.25 -12.49
C GLU A 203 11.03 10.06 -11.01
N MET A 204 10.27 10.62 -10.06
CA MET A 204 10.58 10.50 -8.62
C MET A 204 10.52 9.05 -8.13
N GLY A 205 9.53 8.27 -8.57
CA GLY A 205 9.41 6.86 -8.21
C GLY A 205 10.58 6.03 -8.76
N GLU A 206 10.99 6.30 -9.99
CA GLU A 206 12.14 5.62 -10.62
C GLU A 206 13.46 6.00 -9.95
N LEU A 207 13.68 7.28 -9.63
CA LEU A 207 14.86 7.75 -8.93
C LEU A 207 15.00 7.10 -7.54
N GLY A 208 13.90 7.05 -6.77
CA GLY A 208 13.88 6.40 -5.46
C GLY A 208 14.18 4.90 -5.55
N MET A 209 13.63 4.22 -6.56
CA MET A 209 13.87 2.81 -6.80
C MET A 209 15.34 2.55 -7.21
N ASN A 210 15.94 3.42 -8.01
CA ASN A 210 17.34 3.32 -8.39
C ASN A 210 18.26 3.50 -7.17
N GLN A 211 17.98 4.45 -6.29
CA GLN A 211 18.72 4.63 -5.03
C GLN A 211 18.65 3.38 -4.13
N LEU A 212 17.49 2.73 -4.04
CA LEU A 212 17.36 1.47 -3.31
C LEU A 212 18.16 0.35 -3.98
N LYS A 213 18.09 0.22 -5.31
CA LYS A 213 18.88 -0.77 -6.08
C LYS A 213 20.38 -0.58 -5.87
N GLU A 214 20.87 0.67 -5.91
CA GLU A 214 22.27 0.99 -5.66
C GLU A 214 22.71 0.58 -4.25
N SER A 215 21.87 0.83 -3.24
CA SER A 215 22.12 0.41 -1.87
C SER A 215 22.27 -1.12 -1.77
N ILE A 216 21.38 -1.87 -2.41
CA ILE A 216 21.44 -3.33 -2.47
C ILE A 216 22.71 -3.82 -3.18
N LEU A 217 23.02 -3.26 -4.36
CA LEU A 217 24.18 -3.66 -5.15
C LEU A 217 25.50 -3.38 -4.43
N LYS A 218 25.57 -2.24 -3.72
CA LYS A 218 26.76 -1.90 -2.92
C LYS A 218 27.01 -2.93 -1.83
N LEU A 219 25.97 -3.35 -1.11
CA LEU A 219 26.07 -4.37 -0.06
C LEU A 219 26.56 -5.72 -0.62
N ILE A 220 25.94 -6.17 -1.73
CA ILE A 220 26.32 -7.45 -2.36
C ILE A 220 27.78 -7.44 -2.85
N LYS A 221 28.30 -6.31 -3.37
CA LYS A 221 29.69 -6.18 -3.80
C LYS A 221 30.65 -6.25 -2.61
N THR A 222 30.34 -5.53 -1.54
CA THR A 222 31.18 -5.50 -0.33
C THR A 222 31.31 -6.88 0.33
N GLU A 223 30.25 -7.71 0.29
CA GLU A 223 30.34 -9.10 0.78
C GLU A 223 31.23 -9.98 -0.10
N LYS A 224 31.22 -9.79 -1.45
CA LYS A 224 32.06 -10.57 -2.36
C LYS A 224 33.55 -10.23 -2.30
N GLU A 225 33.88 -9.02 -1.86
CA GLU A 225 35.30 -8.60 -1.70
C GLU A 225 35.91 -9.08 -0.38
N ASN A 226 35.08 -9.54 0.57
CA ASN A 226 35.49 -10.05 1.88
C ASN A 226 35.58 -11.60 1.95
N PHE A 227 35.46 -12.29 0.80
CA PHE A 227 35.68 -13.72 0.62
C PHE A 227 36.84 -13.96 -0.35
#